data_20f7da971e2f6cf78f4042795010474b
#
_entry.id   20f7da971e2f6cf78f4042795010474b
#
_cell.length_a   1.000
_cell.length_b   1.000
_cell.length_c   1.000
_cell.angle_alpha   90.00
_cell.angle_beta   90.00
_cell.angle_gamma   90.00
#
_symmetry.space_group_name_H-M   'P 1'
#
loop_
_entity.id
_entity.type
_entity.pdbx_description
1 polymer ?
#
loop_
_entity_poly.entity_id
_entity_poly.type
_entity_poly.pdbx_seq_one_letter_code
_entity_poly.pdbx_strand_id
1 'polypeptide(L)'
;MRYPYKFLPFLIGMLLWLAHPIYGQAIREHILLDNGWKFSLGHATDPTKDLFYRVYNDFSKTLSKGINFSSIDYDDSAWQTVDLPHDWAVILPFSEKGDWSHGYKALGSTFPEHSIGWYRKTFDLSKSEAGKRIELQFDGIFRDSRCWVNGIYVGHHLSGYTGIKYDITDLVHFGKPNVITVRVDATQNEG
;
A
#
# COMPACT_ATOMS: atom_id res chain seq x y z
N MET A 1 36.10 -42.95 -54.27
CA MET A 1 35.06 -43.07 -53.23
C MET A 1 34.55 -41.74 -52.93
N ARG A 2 33.27 -41.40 -53.29
CA ARG A 2 32.61 -40.14 -52.97
C ARG A 2 31.61 -40.43 -51.85
N TYR A 3 31.85 -39.86 -50.65
CA TYR A 3 30.88 -39.90 -49.58
C TYR A 3 29.84 -38.80 -49.79
N PRO A 4 28.54 -39.11 -49.77
CA PRO A 4 27.51 -38.07 -49.94
C PRO A 4 27.28 -37.33 -48.67
N TYR A 5 27.42 -36.02 -48.71
CA TYR A 5 27.13 -35.03 -47.62
C TYR A 5 25.62 -34.90 -47.30
N LYS A 6 24.87 -36.00 -47.26
CA LYS A 6 23.42 -35.99 -47.01
C LYS A 6 23.04 -35.75 -45.53
N PHE A 7 24.03 -35.80 -44.60
CA PHE A 7 23.77 -35.63 -43.17
C PHE A 7 23.97 -34.20 -42.65
N LEU A 8 24.57 -33.30 -43.43
CA LEU A 8 24.88 -31.96 -42.99
C LEU A 8 23.64 -31.09 -42.68
N PRO A 9 22.55 -31.10 -43.49
CA PRO A 9 21.34 -30.32 -43.16
C PRO A 9 20.61 -30.82 -41.93
N PHE A 10 20.72 -32.12 -41.60
CA PHE A 10 20.06 -32.68 -40.40
C PHE A 10 20.76 -32.25 -39.10
N LEU A 11 22.07 -32.07 -39.12
CA LEU A 11 22.85 -31.62 -37.96
C LEU A 11 22.63 -30.12 -37.68
N ILE A 12 22.50 -29.30 -38.73
CA ILE A 12 22.21 -27.88 -38.60
C ILE A 12 20.79 -27.62 -38.08
N GLY A 13 19.80 -28.41 -38.52
CA GLY A 13 18.44 -28.36 -38.01
C GLY A 13 18.34 -28.73 -36.54
N MET A 14 19.10 -29.72 -36.09
CA MET A 14 19.13 -30.16 -34.69
C MET A 14 19.78 -29.10 -33.75
N LEU A 15 20.81 -28.40 -34.22
CA LEU A 15 21.47 -27.29 -33.48
C LEU A 15 20.56 -26.06 -33.34
N LEU A 16 19.74 -25.75 -34.34
CA LEU A 16 18.78 -24.65 -34.28
C LEU A 16 17.60 -24.97 -33.34
N TRP A 17 17.27 -26.23 -33.13
CA TRP A 17 16.20 -26.62 -32.19
C TRP A 17 16.58 -26.48 -30.70
N LEU A 18 17.89 -26.44 -30.40
CA LEU A 18 18.38 -26.24 -29.02
C LEU A 18 18.49 -24.77 -28.60
N ALA A 19 18.31 -23.84 -29.52
CA ALA A 19 18.29 -22.39 -29.22
C ALA A 19 16.89 -21.90 -28.81
N HIS A 20 16.26 -22.57 -27.84
CA HIS A 20 15.11 -22.03 -27.20
C HIS A 20 15.59 -20.85 -26.30
N PRO A 21 15.03 -19.63 -26.44
CA PRO A 21 15.34 -18.59 -25.49
C PRO A 21 14.94 -19.10 -24.10
N ILE A 22 15.92 -19.26 -23.22
CA ILE A 22 15.65 -19.44 -21.80
C ILE A 22 15.04 -18.12 -21.35
N TYR A 23 13.72 -18.05 -21.30
CA TYR A 23 13.04 -16.98 -20.60
C TYR A 23 13.42 -17.13 -19.13
N GLY A 24 14.43 -16.41 -18.70
CA GLY A 24 14.77 -16.30 -17.30
C GLY A 24 13.52 -15.84 -16.56
N GLN A 25 13.09 -16.58 -15.56
CA GLN A 25 12.06 -16.08 -14.65
C GLN A 25 12.57 -14.73 -14.14
N ALA A 26 11.77 -13.67 -14.34
CA ALA A 26 12.06 -12.37 -13.76
C ALA A 26 12.18 -12.58 -12.24
N ILE A 27 13.36 -12.30 -11.69
CA ILE A 27 13.61 -12.42 -10.25
C ILE A 27 12.72 -11.38 -9.58
N ARG A 28 11.74 -11.85 -8.80
CA ARG A 28 10.93 -10.97 -7.97
C ARG A 28 11.76 -10.61 -6.74
N GLU A 29 12.00 -9.33 -6.56
CA GLU A 29 12.61 -8.77 -5.37
C GLU A 29 11.51 -8.31 -4.39
N HIS A 30 11.69 -8.55 -3.10
CA HIS A 30 10.80 -8.10 -2.04
C HIS A 30 11.54 -7.11 -1.16
N ILE A 31 10.99 -5.93 -1.03
CA ILE A 31 11.48 -4.88 -0.13
C ILE A 31 10.47 -4.76 1.01
N LEU A 32 10.93 -5.04 2.24
CA LEU A 32 10.09 -4.94 3.41
C LEU A 32 10.02 -3.49 3.89
N LEU A 33 8.80 -2.99 4.11
CA LEU A 33 8.54 -1.60 4.52
C LEU A 33 7.91 -1.50 5.91
N ASP A 34 8.12 -2.47 6.79
CA ASP A 34 7.40 -2.59 8.07
C ASP A 34 7.80 -1.52 9.10
N ASN A 35 9.04 -1.01 9.04
CA ASN A 35 9.55 -0.11 10.07
C ASN A 35 9.29 1.37 9.76
N GLY A 36 9.12 2.18 10.81
CA GLY A 36 9.14 3.64 10.72
C GLY A 36 7.96 4.25 9.98
N TRP A 37 6.76 3.70 10.15
CA TRP A 37 5.52 4.33 9.71
C TRP A 37 5.14 5.48 10.64
N LYS A 38 4.46 6.46 10.10
CA LYS A 38 3.79 7.51 10.86
C LYS A 38 2.33 7.14 11.05
N PHE A 39 1.84 7.27 12.29
CA PHE A 39 0.47 6.95 12.68
C PHE A 39 -0.19 8.13 13.37
N SER A 40 -1.47 8.38 13.05
CA SER A 40 -2.32 9.33 13.74
C SER A 40 -3.77 8.86 13.74
N LEU A 41 -4.49 9.10 14.84
CA LEU A 41 -5.91 8.89 14.86
C LEU A 41 -6.62 9.99 14.06
N GLY A 42 -7.65 9.57 13.32
CA GLY A 42 -8.63 10.44 12.71
C GLY A 42 -9.93 10.44 13.52
N HIS A 43 -11.06 10.75 12.85
CA HIS A 43 -12.36 10.74 13.48
C HIS A 43 -13.45 10.32 12.49
N ALA A 44 -14.28 9.35 12.87
CA ALA A 44 -15.24 8.76 11.94
C ALA A 44 -16.38 9.71 11.54
N THR A 45 -16.77 10.65 12.39
CA THR A 45 -17.95 11.51 12.19
C THR A 45 -17.67 13.01 12.28
N ASP A 46 -16.49 13.42 12.77
CA ASP A 46 -16.13 14.83 12.88
C ASP A 46 -15.15 15.23 11.74
N PRO A 47 -15.64 15.93 10.71
CA PRO A 47 -14.81 16.31 9.57
C PRO A 47 -13.70 17.31 9.92
N THR A 48 -13.76 17.95 11.07
CA THR A 48 -12.71 18.88 11.50
C THR A 48 -11.50 18.14 12.08
N LYS A 49 -11.69 16.89 12.47
CA LYS A 49 -10.68 16.02 13.11
C LYS A 49 -10.19 14.88 12.20
N ASP A 50 -10.86 14.64 11.08
CA ASP A 50 -10.44 13.62 10.11
C ASP A 50 -9.84 14.25 8.85
N LEU A 51 -8.68 13.75 8.42
CA LEU A 51 -7.97 14.26 7.25
C LEU A 51 -8.75 14.07 5.94
N PHE A 52 -9.51 12.98 5.85
CA PHE A 52 -10.29 12.66 4.64
C PHE A 52 -11.35 13.74 4.35
N TYR A 53 -12.05 14.21 5.36
CA TYR A 53 -13.08 15.22 5.20
C TYR A 53 -12.51 16.61 4.92
N ARG A 54 -11.33 16.94 5.41
CA ARG A 54 -10.64 18.19 5.07
C ARG A 54 -10.41 18.29 3.56
N VAL A 55 -9.97 17.19 2.95
CA VAL A 55 -9.75 17.15 1.51
C VAL A 55 -11.06 17.22 0.72
N TYR A 56 -12.10 16.55 1.18
CA TYR A 56 -13.39 16.57 0.50
C TYR A 56 -14.03 17.97 0.49
N ASN A 57 -13.93 18.71 1.58
CA ASN A 57 -14.42 20.07 1.67
C ASN A 57 -13.53 21.11 0.95
N ASP A 58 -12.22 20.85 0.89
CA ASP A 58 -11.28 21.69 0.16
C ASP A 58 -11.20 21.35 -1.33
N PHE A 59 -11.65 20.19 -1.76
CA PHE A 59 -11.66 19.80 -3.18
C PHE A 59 -12.46 20.80 -4.04
N SER A 60 -13.50 21.39 -3.49
CA SER A 60 -14.26 22.46 -4.17
C SER A 60 -13.55 23.82 -4.16
N LYS A 61 -12.59 24.04 -3.24
CA LYS A 61 -11.89 25.33 -3.06
C LYS A 61 -10.44 25.29 -3.51
N THR A 62 -9.82 24.12 -3.66
CA THR A 62 -8.37 23.99 -3.80
C THR A 62 -7.96 23.02 -4.93
N LEU A 63 -8.55 23.12 -6.10
CA LEU A 63 -7.97 22.53 -7.32
C LEU A 63 -6.58 23.09 -7.66
N SER A 64 -6.06 24.04 -6.89
CA SER A 64 -4.82 24.73 -7.22
C SER A 64 -3.70 24.71 -6.18
N LYS A 65 -3.91 24.36 -4.91
CA LYS A 65 -2.83 24.37 -3.87
C LYS A 65 -3.17 23.59 -2.57
N GLY A 66 -3.86 22.46 -2.62
CA GLY A 66 -4.08 21.68 -1.41
C GLY A 66 -2.83 20.93 -1.01
N ILE A 67 -2.31 21.16 0.20
CA ILE A 67 -1.40 20.19 0.84
C ILE A 67 -2.25 18.97 1.10
N ASN A 68 -2.19 18.03 0.18
CA ASN A 68 -2.91 16.78 0.26
C ASN A 68 -2.23 15.92 1.34
N PHE A 69 -2.99 15.37 2.29
CA PHE A 69 -2.50 14.45 3.32
C PHE A 69 -1.71 13.26 2.75
N SER A 70 -1.89 12.95 1.48
CA SER A 70 -1.17 11.92 0.74
C SER A 70 0.01 12.46 -0.10
N SER A 71 0.30 13.77 -0.01
CA SER A 71 1.48 14.38 -0.63
C SER A 71 2.74 14.17 0.20
N ILE A 72 3.89 14.13 -0.46
CA ILE A 72 5.20 14.07 0.21
C ILE A 72 5.45 15.29 1.11
N ASP A 73 4.88 16.45 0.77
CA ASP A 73 5.07 17.73 1.46
C ASP A 73 4.15 17.88 2.69
N TYR A 74 3.30 16.89 2.99
CA TYR A 74 2.44 16.95 4.17
C TYR A 74 3.28 16.81 5.45
N ASP A 75 3.08 17.73 6.39
CA ASP A 75 3.76 17.69 7.69
C ASP A 75 3.13 16.64 8.61
N ASP A 76 3.81 15.51 8.76
CA ASP A 76 3.45 14.44 9.69
C ASP A 76 4.41 14.35 10.89
N SER A 77 5.14 15.43 11.19
CA SER A 77 6.12 15.47 12.28
C SER A 77 5.52 15.21 13.66
N ALA A 78 4.27 15.61 13.86
CA ALA A 78 3.50 15.38 15.09
C ALA A 78 2.91 13.96 15.20
N TRP A 79 3.03 13.13 14.16
CA TRP A 79 2.49 11.77 14.16
C TRP A 79 3.40 10.82 14.92
N GLN A 80 2.80 9.84 15.58
CA GLN A 80 3.54 8.78 16.26
C GLN A 80 4.32 7.93 15.24
N THR A 81 5.56 7.57 15.56
CA THR A 81 6.31 6.58 14.79
C THR A 81 5.99 5.19 15.29
N VAL A 82 5.62 4.29 14.38
CA VAL A 82 5.24 2.90 14.67
C VAL A 82 5.89 1.95 13.67
N ASP A 83 6.04 0.70 14.08
CA ASP A 83 6.45 -0.40 13.20
C ASP A 83 5.24 -1.33 12.98
N LEU A 84 5.16 -1.95 11.80
CA LEU A 84 4.12 -2.93 11.49
C LEU A 84 4.57 -4.34 11.93
N PRO A 85 3.63 -5.19 12.36
CA PRO A 85 2.20 -4.95 12.47
C PRO A 85 1.86 -4.01 13.64
N HIS A 86 0.95 -3.06 13.42
CA HIS A 86 0.51 -2.12 14.44
C HIS A 86 -1.00 -2.21 14.64
N ASP A 87 -1.41 -2.37 15.89
CA ASP A 87 -2.82 -2.37 16.31
C ASP A 87 -3.01 -1.32 17.41
N TRP A 88 -3.64 -0.20 17.04
CA TRP A 88 -3.92 0.87 18.02
C TRP A 88 -5.02 0.51 19.02
N ALA A 89 -5.85 -0.52 18.74
CA ALA A 89 -6.88 -0.97 19.67
C ALA A 89 -6.29 -1.54 20.96
N VAL A 90 -5.05 -2.06 20.92
CA VAL A 90 -4.38 -2.67 22.07
C VAL A 90 -4.28 -1.70 23.26
N ILE A 91 -4.00 -0.43 23.01
CA ILE A 91 -3.84 0.59 24.06
C ILE A 91 -5.14 1.23 24.50
N LEU A 92 -6.26 1.01 23.78
CA LEU A 92 -7.55 1.57 24.12
C LEU A 92 -8.11 0.92 25.38
N PRO A 93 -8.89 1.65 26.20
CA PRO A 93 -9.55 1.08 27.37
C PRO A 93 -10.63 0.06 26.98
N PHE A 94 -10.96 -0.85 27.90
CA PHE A 94 -12.16 -1.66 27.81
C PHE A 94 -13.39 -0.82 28.10
N SER A 95 -14.49 -1.12 27.42
CA SER A 95 -15.77 -0.42 27.63
C SER A 95 -16.94 -1.41 27.52
N GLU A 96 -17.91 -1.29 28.42
CA GLU A 96 -19.18 -2.05 28.33
C GLU A 96 -19.99 -1.71 27.07
N LYS A 97 -19.70 -0.56 26.43
CA LYS A 97 -20.26 -0.16 25.14
C LYS A 97 -19.44 -0.65 23.95
N GLY A 98 -18.29 -1.26 24.20
CA GLY A 98 -17.46 -1.87 23.17
C GLY A 98 -18.08 -3.14 22.62
N ASP A 99 -17.83 -3.42 21.33
CA ASP A 99 -18.32 -4.63 20.69
C ASP A 99 -17.36 -5.80 20.95
N TRP A 100 -17.93 -7.00 21.03
CA TRP A 100 -17.17 -8.23 21.24
C TRP A 100 -16.17 -8.50 20.09
N SER A 101 -16.52 -8.10 18.85
CA SER A 101 -15.67 -8.27 17.67
C SER A 101 -14.37 -7.45 17.76
N HIS A 102 -14.37 -6.39 18.55
CA HIS A 102 -13.21 -5.58 18.90
C HIS A 102 -12.66 -5.88 20.31
N GLY A 103 -13.03 -7.05 20.88
CA GLY A 103 -12.57 -7.45 22.22
C GLY A 103 -13.01 -6.49 23.32
N TYR A 104 -14.20 -5.87 23.20
CA TYR A 104 -14.75 -4.88 24.12
C TYR A 104 -13.85 -3.63 24.31
N LYS A 105 -12.97 -3.34 23.36
CA LYS A 105 -12.20 -2.10 23.35
C LYS A 105 -13.11 -0.91 22.99
N ALA A 106 -12.72 0.30 23.41
CA ALA A 106 -13.40 1.53 23.05
C ALA A 106 -13.14 1.88 21.55
N LEU A 107 -13.63 1.03 20.66
CA LEU A 107 -13.50 1.06 19.22
C LEU A 107 -14.83 0.74 18.55
N GLY A 108 -15.03 1.11 17.30
CA GLY A 108 -16.26 0.91 16.55
C GLY A 108 -17.13 2.16 16.46
N SER A 109 -18.35 2.02 15.92
CA SER A 109 -19.24 3.14 15.63
C SER A 109 -19.62 3.98 16.87
N THR A 110 -19.59 3.37 18.06
CA THR A 110 -19.86 4.05 19.34
C THR A 110 -18.71 4.95 19.79
N PHE A 111 -17.51 4.76 19.24
CA PHE A 111 -16.29 5.50 19.59
C PHE A 111 -15.64 6.10 18.34
N PRO A 112 -16.31 7.07 17.70
CA PRO A 112 -15.86 7.61 16.43
C PRO A 112 -14.47 8.27 16.49
N GLU A 113 -14.05 8.74 17.67
CA GLU A 113 -12.76 9.36 17.93
C GLU A 113 -11.58 8.38 17.95
N HIS A 114 -11.86 7.09 18.07
CA HIS A 114 -10.81 6.05 18.12
C HIS A 114 -10.84 5.11 16.91
N SER A 115 -11.82 5.26 16.03
CA SER A 115 -12.13 4.24 15.01
C SER A 115 -11.52 4.49 13.64
N ILE A 116 -10.80 5.58 13.46
CA ILE A 116 -10.06 5.87 12.23
C ILE A 116 -8.57 5.94 12.54
N GLY A 117 -7.80 5.15 11.80
CA GLY A 117 -6.34 5.21 11.83
C GLY A 117 -5.78 5.71 10.49
N TRP A 118 -4.84 6.64 10.56
CA TRP A 118 -4.09 7.13 9.42
C TRP A 118 -2.64 6.69 9.53
N TYR A 119 -2.12 6.15 8.44
CA TYR A 119 -0.74 5.69 8.31
C TYR A 119 -0.07 6.37 7.13
N ARG A 120 1.20 6.73 7.30
CA ARG A 120 2.03 7.28 6.23
C ARG A 120 3.40 6.62 6.27
N LYS A 121 3.94 6.32 5.08
CA LYS A 121 5.29 5.77 4.93
C LYS A 121 6.00 6.45 3.77
N THR A 122 7.12 7.07 4.06
CA THR A 122 8.05 7.55 3.02
C THR A 122 9.03 6.44 2.68
N PHE A 123 9.30 6.24 1.39
CA PHE A 123 10.24 5.24 0.88
C PHE A 123 10.92 5.73 -0.39
N ASP A 124 12.07 5.17 -0.68
CA ASP A 124 12.87 5.50 -1.85
C ASP A 124 12.99 4.30 -2.79
N LEU A 125 12.96 4.57 -4.08
CA LEU A 125 13.32 3.62 -5.13
C LEU A 125 14.55 4.13 -5.88
N SER A 126 15.52 3.25 -6.09
CA SER A 126 16.72 3.59 -6.84
C SER A 126 16.39 3.90 -8.30
N LYS A 127 17.17 4.79 -8.94
CA LYS A 127 17.09 5.02 -10.39
C LYS A 127 17.33 3.75 -11.22
N SER A 128 18.09 2.79 -10.69
CA SER A 128 18.37 1.52 -11.36
C SER A 128 17.15 0.59 -11.43
N GLU A 129 16.07 0.90 -10.68
CA GLU A 129 14.83 0.14 -10.69
C GLU A 129 13.82 0.66 -11.72
N ALA A 130 14.16 1.77 -12.39
CA ALA A 130 13.32 2.29 -13.45
C ALA A 130 13.10 1.24 -14.55
N GLY A 131 11.85 1.09 -14.96
CA GLY A 131 11.43 0.08 -15.93
C GLY A 131 11.05 -1.29 -15.32
N LYS A 132 11.25 -1.52 -14.02
CA LYS A 132 10.67 -2.64 -13.30
C LYS A 132 9.18 -2.38 -13.01
N ARG A 133 8.41 -3.47 -12.92
CA ARG A 133 7.05 -3.41 -12.36
C ARG A 133 7.14 -3.32 -10.85
N ILE A 134 6.46 -2.36 -10.27
CA ILE A 134 6.43 -2.10 -8.82
C ILE A 134 5.03 -2.43 -8.30
N GLU A 135 4.97 -3.37 -7.37
CA GLU A 135 3.73 -3.77 -6.69
C GLU A 135 3.85 -3.42 -5.20
N LEU A 136 2.86 -2.72 -4.67
CA LEU A 136 2.68 -2.54 -3.23
C LEU A 136 1.78 -3.67 -2.72
N GLN A 137 2.27 -4.42 -1.74
CA GLN A 137 1.54 -5.53 -1.15
C GLN A 137 1.35 -5.30 0.35
N PHE A 138 0.13 -5.56 0.83
CA PHE A 138 -0.17 -5.71 2.26
C PHE A 138 -0.68 -7.12 2.50
N ASP A 139 -0.24 -7.76 3.57
CA ASP A 139 -0.70 -9.10 3.95
C ASP A 139 -2.12 -9.06 4.50
N GLY A 140 -2.51 -7.93 5.10
CA GLY A 140 -3.86 -7.64 5.55
C GLY A 140 -3.92 -6.27 6.22
N ILE A 141 -5.07 -5.60 6.12
CA ILE A 141 -5.36 -4.35 6.84
C ILE A 141 -6.78 -4.47 7.40
N PHE A 142 -6.92 -4.55 8.70
CA PHE A 142 -8.23 -4.65 9.35
C PHE A 142 -8.72 -3.27 9.76
N ARG A 143 -9.84 -2.79 9.22
CA ARG A 143 -10.57 -3.19 7.97
C ARG A 143 -10.95 -1.92 7.24
N ASP A 144 -11.68 -1.99 6.13
CA ASP A 144 -12.07 -0.84 5.30
C ASP A 144 -10.91 0.13 5.08
N SER A 145 -9.93 -0.33 4.31
CA SER A 145 -8.73 0.43 4.04
C SER A 145 -8.80 1.17 2.70
N ARG A 146 -8.28 2.40 2.67
CA ARG A 146 -8.07 3.18 1.46
C ARG A 146 -6.61 3.57 1.36
N CYS A 147 -6.05 3.43 0.17
CA CYS A 147 -4.64 3.64 -0.07
C CYS A 147 -4.39 4.71 -1.14
N TRP A 148 -3.37 5.51 -0.92
CA TRP A 148 -2.85 6.51 -1.88
C TRP A 148 -1.33 6.36 -2.00
N VAL A 149 -0.81 6.63 -3.19
CA VAL A 149 0.61 6.71 -3.47
C VAL A 149 0.89 8.05 -4.16
N ASN A 150 1.78 8.85 -3.60
CA ASN A 150 2.17 10.17 -4.12
C ASN A 150 0.97 11.08 -4.45
N GLY A 151 -0.06 11.07 -3.62
CA GLY A 151 -1.26 11.86 -3.81
C GLY A 151 -2.34 11.22 -4.66
N ILE A 152 -2.06 10.09 -5.32
CA ILE A 152 -2.98 9.41 -6.22
C ILE A 152 -3.66 8.26 -5.48
N TYR A 153 -4.98 8.22 -5.53
CA TYR A 153 -5.78 7.12 -4.96
C TYR A 153 -5.56 5.83 -5.75
N VAL A 154 -5.17 4.76 -5.06
CA VAL A 154 -4.88 3.46 -5.70
C VAL A 154 -5.92 2.40 -5.44
N GLY A 155 -6.67 2.48 -4.34
CA GLY A 155 -7.72 1.50 -4.11
C GLY A 155 -8.34 1.51 -2.73
N HIS A 156 -9.41 0.72 -2.62
CA HIS A 156 -10.22 0.48 -1.44
C HIS A 156 -10.37 -1.02 -1.22
N HIS A 157 -10.24 -1.47 0.02
CA HIS A 157 -10.35 -2.86 0.38
C HIS A 157 -11.14 -3.01 1.68
N LEU A 158 -12.18 -3.84 1.65
CA LEU A 158 -13.14 -3.98 2.78
C LEU A 158 -12.79 -5.12 3.75
N SER A 159 -11.99 -6.11 3.31
CA SER A 159 -11.68 -7.28 4.13
C SER A 159 -10.40 -7.06 4.94
N GLY A 160 -10.44 -7.39 6.23
CA GLY A 160 -9.25 -7.41 7.10
C GLY A 160 -8.40 -8.68 6.98
N TYR A 161 -8.89 -9.72 6.30
CA TYR A 161 -8.32 -11.07 6.33
C TYR A 161 -7.70 -11.54 5.02
N THR A 162 -7.65 -10.68 4.02
CA THR A 162 -7.10 -11.01 2.70
C THR A 162 -5.99 -10.05 2.32
N GLY A 163 -4.96 -10.60 1.65
CA GLY A 163 -3.87 -9.79 1.13
C GLY A 163 -4.32 -8.86 0.00
N ILE A 164 -3.69 -7.70 -0.06
CA ILE A 164 -3.99 -6.63 -1.02
C ILE A 164 -2.76 -6.40 -1.88
N LYS A 165 -2.95 -6.21 -3.18
CA LYS A 165 -1.88 -5.85 -4.12
C LYS A 165 -2.33 -4.71 -5.02
N TYR A 166 -1.50 -3.70 -5.12
CA TYR A 166 -1.67 -2.57 -6.02
C TYR A 166 -0.46 -2.46 -6.96
N ASP A 167 -0.70 -2.39 -8.26
CA ASP A 167 0.33 -1.99 -9.21
C ASP A 167 0.51 -0.47 -9.11
N ILE A 168 1.68 -0.05 -8.68
CA ILE A 168 2.02 1.36 -8.47
C ILE A 168 3.13 1.84 -9.41
N THR A 169 3.42 1.07 -10.45
CA THR A 169 4.54 1.30 -11.37
C THR A 169 4.54 2.71 -11.95
N ASP A 170 3.38 3.19 -12.40
CA ASP A 170 3.23 4.51 -13.02
C ASP A 170 3.07 5.66 -11.99
N LEU A 171 3.02 5.32 -10.70
CA LEU A 171 2.76 6.29 -9.63
C LEU A 171 4.03 6.64 -8.83
N VAL A 172 5.08 5.83 -8.95
CA VAL A 172 6.30 6.00 -8.18
C VAL A 172 7.35 6.84 -8.91
N HIS A 173 8.16 7.51 -8.12
CA HIS A 173 9.32 8.26 -8.58
C HIS A 173 10.60 7.48 -8.30
N PHE A 174 11.47 7.34 -9.29
CA PHE A 174 12.77 6.72 -9.13
C PHE A 174 13.85 7.78 -8.82
N GLY A 175 14.63 7.54 -7.78
CA GLY A 175 15.67 8.46 -7.29
C GLY A 175 15.14 9.71 -6.61
N LYS A 176 13.90 9.65 -6.14
CA LYS A 176 13.24 10.68 -5.32
C LYS A 176 12.35 9.99 -4.28
N PRO A 177 12.05 10.66 -3.16
CA PRO A 177 11.13 10.14 -2.17
C PRO A 177 9.73 9.90 -2.72
N ASN A 178 9.11 8.83 -2.24
CA ASN A 178 7.72 8.47 -2.47
C ASN A 178 7.01 8.40 -1.13
N VAL A 179 5.69 8.53 -1.12
CA VAL A 179 4.87 8.38 0.07
C VAL A 179 3.68 7.47 -0.19
N ILE A 180 3.48 6.52 0.72
CA ILE A 180 2.26 5.73 0.86
C ILE A 180 1.43 6.36 1.97
N THR A 181 0.14 6.50 1.76
CA THR A 181 -0.82 6.89 2.80
C THR A 181 -1.95 5.90 2.84
N VAL A 182 -2.30 5.44 4.03
CA VAL A 182 -3.39 4.48 4.24
C VAL A 182 -4.33 5.02 5.30
N ARG A 183 -5.63 5.04 5.00
CA ARG A 183 -6.69 5.25 5.98
C ARG A 183 -7.33 3.91 6.30
N VAL A 184 -7.48 3.63 7.56
CA VAL A 184 -8.13 2.42 8.07
C VAL A 184 -9.37 2.84 8.86
N ASP A 185 -10.51 2.27 8.52
CA ASP A 185 -11.78 2.54 9.17
C ASP A 185 -12.26 1.29 9.91
N ALA A 186 -12.24 1.36 11.23
CA ALA A 186 -12.66 0.29 12.13
C ALA A 186 -14.02 0.58 12.80
N THR A 187 -14.88 1.41 12.17
CA THR A 187 -16.21 1.73 12.71
C THR A 187 -17.18 0.57 12.60
N GLN A 188 -17.00 -0.31 11.61
CA GLN A 188 -17.89 -1.46 11.38
C GLN A 188 -17.53 -2.61 12.30
N ASN A 189 -18.54 -3.27 12.85
CA ASN A 189 -18.39 -4.37 13.80
C ASN A 189 -18.36 -5.76 13.12
N GLU A 190 -18.74 -5.82 11.85
CA GLU A 190 -18.83 -7.10 11.10
C GLU A 190 -17.69 -7.19 10.07
N GLY A 191 -16.96 -8.31 10.10
CA GLY A 191 -15.89 -8.66 9.19
C GLY A 191 -16.31 -9.59 8.08
#